data_eed09aba306f1c21f0a7a3b1b15d5a5a
#
_entry.id   eed09aba306f1c21f0a7a3b1b15d5a5a
#
_cell.length_a   1.000
_cell.length_b   1.000
_cell.length_c   1.000
_cell.angle_alpha   90.00
_cell.angle_beta   90.00
_cell.angle_gamma   90.00
#
_symmetry.space_group_name_H-M   'P 1'
#
loop_
_entity.id
_entity.type
_entity.pdbx_description
1 polymer ?
#
loop_
_entity_poly.entity_id
_entity_poly.type
_entity_poly.pdbx_seq_one_letter_code
_entity_poly.pdbx_strand_id
1 'polypeptide(L)'
;DQYAHADSMLSLAYLLYAFDVTKSYYRDEYAYLQSTLSELDGEMEGVSAALFESSDEAKALANETFGSDYVEDVINAEDLTDTSVQDLMDQEEQLTLEYDNLCATFTLLDNGKRWTLTDIENDYSLDYDEYYRLYDAYCAALNEEAGQIFLEQLGIREQIAVRLGYSNYSDYCYDSYGRDYTPEEVRTLHAAVKKYIAPVYIYVNDRNDTSALADTTFDEQSFLNKLKTAAGDFSPMLDEPVQYMLRNDLYDFSYGANKMDNSFTTYISDYSAPFMFSQWTGESSDITTVLHELGHFTNYYHNAAVGYAATDNLDLAEIDSQALVLLMTRYFDQFYGVYEQDAKTDVLLDAMYLLLSGCMEDEFQQEIYQNPDMTLD
;
A
#
# COMPACT_ATOMS: atom_id res chain seq x y z
N ASP A 1 1.79 22.75 -14.88
CA ASP A 1 0.37 22.87 -15.26
C ASP A 1 -0.13 21.72 -16.17
N GLN A 2 0.64 21.29 -17.19
CA GLN A 2 0.22 20.17 -18.06
C GLN A 2 0.37 18.82 -17.36
N TYR A 3 1.44 18.63 -16.62
CA TYR A 3 1.68 17.43 -15.82
C TYR A 3 0.61 17.27 -14.73
N ALA A 4 0.36 18.31 -13.93
CA ALA A 4 -0.70 18.29 -12.92
C ALA A 4 -2.09 17.98 -13.51
N HIS A 5 -2.35 18.41 -14.75
CA HIS A 5 -3.58 18.06 -15.46
C HIS A 5 -3.61 16.57 -15.83
N ALA A 6 -2.51 16.03 -16.34
CA ALA A 6 -2.41 14.61 -16.70
C ALA A 6 -2.53 13.71 -15.46
N ASP A 7 -1.87 14.06 -14.35
CA ASP A 7 -2.01 13.42 -13.06
C ASP A 7 -3.45 13.45 -12.53
N SER A 8 -4.11 14.60 -12.64
CA SER A 8 -5.53 14.72 -12.28
C SER A 8 -6.43 13.81 -13.12
N MET A 9 -6.13 13.66 -14.41
CA MET A 9 -6.88 12.76 -15.29
C MET A 9 -6.66 11.30 -14.90
N LEU A 10 -5.44 10.92 -14.51
CA LEU A 10 -5.13 9.59 -14.01
C LEU A 10 -5.89 9.30 -12.70
N SER A 11 -5.82 10.21 -11.73
CA SER A 11 -6.54 10.09 -10.44
C SER A 11 -8.04 9.95 -10.64
N LEU A 12 -8.63 10.74 -11.55
CA LEU A 12 -10.06 10.66 -11.87
C LEU A 12 -10.42 9.36 -12.59
N ALA A 13 -9.58 8.88 -13.51
CA ALA A 13 -9.80 7.60 -14.19
C ALA A 13 -9.74 6.43 -13.21
N TYR A 14 -8.79 6.46 -12.26
CA TYR A 14 -8.70 5.48 -11.19
C TYR A 14 -9.94 5.49 -10.29
N LEU A 15 -10.41 6.66 -9.86
CA LEU A 15 -11.64 6.79 -9.10
C LEU A 15 -12.85 6.24 -9.86
N LEU A 16 -13.00 6.55 -11.14
CA LEU A 16 -14.11 6.03 -11.97
C LEU A 16 -14.05 4.50 -12.10
N TYR A 17 -12.84 3.94 -12.23
CA TYR A 17 -12.63 2.51 -12.21
C TYR A 17 -12.95 1.90 -10.83
N ALA A 18 -12.53 2.55 -9.74
CA ALA A 18 -12.83 2.10 -8.39
C ALA A 18 -14.33 2.11 -8.06
N PHE A 19 -15.09 3.06 -8.61
CA PHE A 19 -16.56 3.11 -8.44
C PHE A 19 -17.30 1.95 -9.12
N ASP A 20 -16.78 1.42 -10.23
CA ASP A 20 -17.38 0.26 -10.90
C ASP A 20 -16.32 -0.51 -11.70
N VAL A 21 -15.69 -1.49 -11.07
CA VAL A 21 -14.62 -2.34 -11.66
C VAL A 21 -15.12 -3.20 -12.84
N THR A 22 -16.44 -3.32 -13.03
CA THR A 22 -17.01 -4.07 -14.16
C THR A 22 -17.01 -3.26 -15.47
N LYS A 23 -16.75 -1.95 -15.41
CA LYS A 23 -16.69 -1.08 -16.57
C LYS A 23 -15.33 -1.14 -17.23
N SER A 24 -15.20 -1.97 -18.26
CA SER A 24 -13.95 -2.10 -19.02
C SER A 24 -13.43 -0.76 -19.54
N TYR A 25 -14.32 0.17 -19.92
CA TYR A 25 -13.94 1.51 -20.38
C TYR A 25 -13.12 2.27 -19.34
N TYR A 26 -13.51 2.27 -18.05
CA TYR A 26 -12.78 2.98 -17.01
C TYR A 26 -11.44 2.32 -16.71
N ARG A 27 -11.41 0.98 -16.67
CA ARG A 27 -10.17 0.21 -16.53
C ARG A 27 -9.20 0.52 -17.68
N ASP A 28 -9.68 0.45 -18.91
CA ASP A 28 -8.85 0.62 -20.11
C ASP A 28 -8.32 2.06 -20.20
N GLU A 29 -9.14 3.06 -19.79
CA GLU A 29 -8.73 4.47 -19.71
C GLU A 29 -7.67 4.70 -18.62
N TYR A 30 -7.86 4.12 -17.44
CA TYR A 30 -6.86 4.18 -16.36
C TYR A 30 -5.53 3.57 -16.80
N ALA A 31 -5.55 2.37 -17.36
CA ALA A 31 -4.35 1.69 -17.86
C ALA A 31 -3.63 2.50 -18.97
N TYR A 32 -4.38 3.10 -19.88
CA TYR A 32 -3.82 3.96 -20.92
C TYR A 32 -3.13 5.20 -20.34
N LEU A 33 -3.79 5.90 -19.41
CA LEU A 33 -3.25 7.09 -18.78
C LEU A 33 -2.02 6.76 -17.92
N GLN A 34 -2.05 5.65 -17.19
CA GLN A 34 -0.92 5.17 -16.39
C GLN A 34 0.31 4.91 -17.25
N SER A 35 0.16 4.15 -18.33
CA SER A 35 1.26 3.86 -19.26
C SER A 35 1.78 5.14 -19.93
N THR A 36 0.89 6.04 -20.36
CA THR A 36 1.28 7.29 -21.02
C THR A 36 2.02 8.24 -20.07
N LEU A 37 1.60 8.32 -18.80
CA LEU A 37 2.30 9.13 -17.81
C LEU A 37 3.66 8.55 -17.45
N SER A 38 3.78 7.23 -17.30
CA SER A 38 5.07 6.58 -17.06
C SER A 38 6.07 6.84 -18.20
N GLU A 39 5.61 6.80 -19.47
CA GLU A 39 6.46 7.18 -20.62
C GLU A 39 6.89 8.66 -20.54
N LEU A 40 5.96 9.56 -20.19
CA LEU A 40 6.24 11.00 -20.04
C LEU A 40 7.22 11.28 -18.90
N ASP A 41 7.10 10.57 -17.79
CA ASP A 41 8.02 10.68 -16.65
C ASP A 41 9.44 10.32 -17.06
N GLY A 42 9.65 9.20 -17.77
CA GLY A 42 10.94 8.80 -18.29
C GLY A 42 11.53 9.83 -19.28
N GLU A 43 10.70 10.44 -20.16
CA GLU A 43 11.15 11.52 -21.04
C GLU A 43 11.55 12.77 -20.25
N MET A 44 10.84 13.13 -19.20
CA MET A 44 11.13 14.28 -18.36
C MET A 44 12.40 14.08 -17.52
N GLU A 45 12.63 12.90 -17.00
CA GLU A 45 13.87 12.54 -16.30
C GLU A 45 15.07 12.68 -17.23
N GLY A 46 15.01 12.14 -18.46
CA GLY A 46 16.07 12.28 -19.45
C GLY A 46 16.37 13.75 -19.83
N VAL A 47 15.32 14.59 -19.95
CA VAL A 47 15.49 16.04 -20.18
C VAL A 47 16.15 16.72 -18.98
N SER A 48 15.77 16.35 -17.77
CA SER A 48 16.32 16.89 -16.52
C SER A 48 17.79 16.51 -16.35
N ALA A 49 18.15 15.25 -16.59
CA ALA A 49 19.53 14.78 -16.59
C ALA A 49 20.39 15.54 -17.59
N ALA A 50 19.95 15.67 -18.83
CA ALA A 50 20.67 16.42 -19.87
C ALA A 50 20.81 17.92 -19.51
N LEU A 51 19.81 18.51 -18.86
CA LEU A 51 19.88 19.88 -18.37
C LEU A 51 20.94 20.03 -17.28
N PHE A 52 20.94 19.11 -16.32
CA PHE A 52 21.91 19.13 -15.23
C PHE A 52 23.32 18.87 -15.73
N GLU A 53 23.54 17.95 -16.66
CA GLU A 53 24.86 17.75 -17.27
C GLU A 53 25.41 19.00 -17.97
N SER A 54 24.52 19.80 -18.57
CA SER A 54 24.90 20.96 -19.38
C SER A 54 24.98 22.29 -18.62
N SER A 55 24.42 22.38 -17.38
CA SER A 55 24.28 23.65 -16.66
C SER A 55 24.56 23.54 -15.16
N ASP A 56 25.72 24.08 -14.75
CA ASP A 56 26.06 24.22 -13.32
C ASP A 56 25.08 25.10 -12.54
N GLU A 57 24.44 26.07 -13.21
CA GLU A 57 23.45 26.95 -12.61
C GLU A 57 22.13 26.20 -12.30
N ALA A 58 21.71 25.32 -13.22
CA ALA A 58 20.58 24.43 -13.03
C ALA A 58 20.82 23.43 -11.89
N LYS A 59 22.01 22.82 -11.83
CA LYS A 59 22.42 21.94 -10.71
C LYS A 59 22.33 22.65 -9.37
N ALA A 60 22.90 23.86 -9.28
CA ALA A 60 22.92 24.60 -8.03
C ALA A 60 21.52 24.95 -7.56
N LEU A 61 20.61 25.37 -8.47
CA LEU A 61 19.24 25.69 -8.16
C LEU A 61 18.45 24.44 -7.72
N ALA A 62 18.64 23.32 -8.43
CA ALA A 62 17.97 22.07 -8.09
C ALA A 62 18.40 21.55 -6.71
N ASN A 63 19.69 21.54 -6.41
CA ASN A 63 20.23 21.15 -5.11
C ASN A 63 19.78 22.09 -3.97
N GLU A 64 19.62 23.39 -4.25
CA GLU A 64 19.07 24.36 -3.28
C GLU A 64 17.58 24.10 -3.00
N THR A 65 16.84 23.65 -4.02
CA THR A 65 15.39 23.49 -3.96
C THR A 65 14.97 22.13 -3.39
N PHE A 66 15.66 21.05 -3.82
CA PHE A 66 15.26 19.66 -3.57
C PHE A 66 16.24 18.87 -2.68
N GLY A 67 17.41 19.44 -2.37
CA GLY A 67 18.44 18.80 -1.57
C GLY A 67 19.73 18.48 -2.36
N SER A 68 20.81 18.18 -1.63
CA SER A 68 22.15 18.03 -2.22
C SER A 68 22.29 16.83 -3.16
N ASP A 69 21.48 15.80 -2.95
CA ASP A 69 21.62 14.51 -3.63
C ASP A 69 20.68 14.41 -4.84
N TYR A 70 19.66 15.27 -4.93
CA TYR A 70 18.65 15.26 -6.00
C TYR A 70 19.24 15.23 -7.43
N VAL A 71 20.26 16.06 -7.70
CA VAL A 71 20.90 16.12 -9.03
C VAL A 71 21.67 14.84 -9.33
N GLU A 72 22.30 14.27 -8.32
CA GLU A 72 23.05 13.02 -8.45
C GLU A 72 22.08 11.87 -8.71
N ASP A 73 20.97 11.82 -8.01
CA ASP A 73 19.91 10.84 -8.20
C ASP A 73 19.31 10.88 -9.60
N VAL A 74 18.97 12.09 -10.11
CA VAL A 74 18.42 12.25 -11.47
C VAL A 74 19.44 11.88 -12.55
N ILE A 75 20.73 12.18 -12.37
CA ILE A 75 21.77 11.79 -13.33
C ILE A 75 22.02 10.28 -13.29
N ASN A 76 22.02 9.68 -12.11
CA ASN A 76 22.24 8.24 -11.94
C ASN A 76 21.02 7.42 -12.41
N ALA A 77 19.83 7.98 -12.42
CA ALA A 77 18.64 7.34 -13.02
C ALA A 77 18.84 7.04 -14.53
N GLU A 78 19.74 7.78 -15.23
CA GLU A 78 20.14 7.43 -16.62
C GLU A 78 20.88 6.08 -16.72
N ASP A 79 21.57 5.62 -15.67
CA ASP A 79 22.19 4.29 -15.67
C ASP A 79 21.14 3.15 -15.69
N LEU A 80 19.90 3.42 -15.26
CA LEU A 80 18.75 2.52 -15.40
C LEU A 80 18.27 2.40 -16.86
N THR A 81 18.70 3.32 -17.75
CA THR A 81 18.40 3.27 -19.19
C THR A 81 19.37 2.39 -19.99
N ASP A 82 20.35 1.73 -19.34
CA ASP A 82 21.13 0.68 -19.99
C ASP A 82 20.13 -0.40 -20.48
N THR A 83 20.06 -0.57 -21.80
CA THR A 83 19.16 -1.54 -22.44
C THR A 83 19.26 -2.94 -21.84
N SER A 84 20.42 -3.29 -21.25
CA SER A 84 20.64 -4.58 -20.63
C SER A 84 19.99 -4.71 -19.24
N VAL A 85 19.78 -3.61 -18.53
CA VAL A 85 19.03 -3.56 -17.27
C VAL A 85 17.54 -3.50 -17.59
N GLN A 86 17.14 -2.70 -18.57
CA GLN A 86 15.75 -2.62 -19.03
C GLN A 86 15.23 -3.98 -19.49
N ASP A 87 16.04 -4.72 -20.30
CA ASP A 87 15.68 -6.09 -20.73
C ASP A 87 15.44 -7.04 -19.55
N LEU A 88 16.11 -6.85 -18.42
CA LEU A 88 15.89 -7.66 -17.19
C LEU A 88 14.64 -7.21 -16.44
N MET A 89 14.39 -5.91 -16.35
CA MET A 89 13.17 -5.36 -15.74
C MET A 89 11.92 -5.81 -16.50
N ASP A 90 11.98 -5.79 -17.84
CA ASP A 90 10.90 -6.30 -18.69
C ASP A 90 10.65 -7.80 -18.46
N GLN A 91 11.71 -8.60 -18.25
CA GLN A 91 11.58 -10.02 -17.90
C GLN A 91 10.98 -10.22 -16.51
N GLU A 92 11.35 -9.39 -15.53
CA GLU A 92 10.79 -9.43 -14.18
C GLU A 92 9.29 -9.12 -14.22
N GLU A 93 8.89 -8.09 -14.98
CA GLU A 93 7.49 -7.74 -15.17
C GLU A 93 6.69 -8.88 -15.83
N GLN A 94 7.27 -9.54 -16.84
CA GLN A 94 6.61 -10.69 -17.48
C GLN A 94 6.39 -11.85 -16.48
N LEU A 95 7.32 -12.11 -15.58
CA LEU A 95 7.16 -13.12 -14.54
C LEU A 95 6.09 -12.72 -13.51
N THR A 96 6.00 -11.44 -13.18
CA THR A 96 4.91 -10.92 -12.33
C THR A 96 3.55 -11.14 -12.98
N LEU A 97 3.40 -10.82 -14.26
CA LEU A 97 2.17 -11.07 -15.01
C LEU A 97 1.84 -12.57 -15.14
N GLU A 98 2.86 -13.41 -15.27
CA GLU A 98 2.67 -14.88 -15.30
C GLU A 98 2.18 -15.39 -13.94
N TYR A 99 2.75 -14.90 -12.83
CA TYR A 99 2.31 -15.19 -11.47
C TYR A 99 0.86 -14.76 -11.25
N ASP A 100 0.51 -13.54 -11.62
CA ASP A 100 -0.84 -13.00 -11.47
C ASP A 100 -1.86 -13.83 -12.27
N ASN A 101 -1.53 -14.18 -13.50
CA ASN A 101 -2.36 -15.04 -14.33
C ASN A 101 -2.51 -16.45 -13.74
N LEU A 102 -1.42 -17.02 -13.22
CA LEU A 102 -1.46 -18.30 -12.52
C LEU A 102 -2.41 -18.23 -11.33
N CYS A 103 -2.25 -17.24 -10.44
CA CYS A 103 -3.12 -17.07 -9.27
C CYS A 103 -4.60 -16.89 -9.65
N ALA A 104 -4.87 -16.12 -10.70
CA ALA A 104 -6.23 -15.83 -11.16
C ALA A 104 -6.92 -17.05 -11.80
N THR A 105 -6.15 -18.00 -12.39
CA THR A 105 -6.71 -19.09 -13.19
C THR A 105 -6.52 -20.47 -12.57
N PHE A 106 -5.68 -20.58 -11.53
CA PHE A 106 -5.36 -21.85 -10.89
C PHE A 106 -6.59 -22.51 -10.28
N THR A 107 -6.67 -23.82 -10.44
CA THR A 107 -7.73 -24.63 -9.82
C THR A 107 -7.18 -25.95 -9.32
N LEU A 108 -7.45 -26.27 -8.06
CA LEU A 108 -7.19 -27.59 -7.52
C LEU A 108 -8.21 -28.61 -8.06
N LEU A 109 -7.76 -29.73 -8.56
CA LEU A 109 -8.64 -30.87 -8.88
C LEU A 109 -8.63 -31.84 -7.69
N ASP A 110 -9.73 -31.87 -6.92
CA ASP A 110 -9.89 -32.78 -5.80
C ASP A 110 -11.19 -33.59 -5.95
N ASN A 111 -11.11 -34.91 -5.84
CA ASN A 111 -12.25 -35.84 -5.95
C ASN A 111 -13.15 -35.60 -7.19
N GLY A 112 -12.55 -35.17 -8.32
CA GLY A 112 -13.26 -34.92 -9.59
C GLY A 112 -13.99 -33.56 -9.65
N LYS A 113 -13.93 -32.74 -8.60
CA LYS A 113 -14.37 -31.33 -8.59
C LYS A 113 -13.15 -30.41 -8.75
N ARG A 114 -13.30 -29.34 -9.53
CA ARG A 114 -12.33 -28.25 -9.58
C ARG A 114 -12.71 -27.23 -8.53
N TRP A 115 -11.71 -26.75 -7.80
CA TRP A 115 -11.85 -25.76 -6.76
C TRP A 115 -10.95 -24.55 -7.06
N THR A 116 -11.52 -23.36 -7.06
CA THR A 116 -10.75 -22.12 -6.91
C THR A 116 -10.56 -21.82 -5.41
N LEU A 117 -9.65 -20.90 -5.07
CA LEU A 117 -9.51 -20.44 -3.69
C LEU A 117 -10.83 -19.84 -3.18
N THR A 118 -11.45 -18.99 -3.99
CA THR A 118 -12.77 -18.41 -3.70
C THR A 118 -13.86 -19.44 -3.44
N ASP A 119 -13.87 -20.56 -4.20
CA ASP A 119 -14.83 -21.65 -3.95
C ASP A 119 -14.60 -22.30 -2.59
N ILE A 120 -13.34 -22.48 -2.18
CA ILE A 120 -12.99 -23.08 -0.88
C ILE A 120 -13.40 -22.14 0.26
N GLU A 121 -13.07 -20.86 0.14
CA GLU A 121 -13.32 -19.84 1.17
C GLU A 121 -14.81 -19.54 1.37
N ASN A 122 -15.62 -19.63 0.32
CA ASN A 122 -17.04 -19.29 0.37
C ASN A 122 -17.97 -20.52 0.43
N ASP A 123 -17.46 -21.76 0.51
CA ASP A 123 -18.28 -22.94 0.67
C ASP A 123 -18.58 -23.23 2.16
N TYR A 124 -19.54 -22.53 2.71
CA TYR A 124 -20.00 -22.69 4.11
C TYR A 124 -20.57 -24.08 4.43
N SER A 125 -20.63 -25.01 3.47
CA SER A 125 -21.01 -26.40 3.71
C SER A 125 -19.84 -27.29 4.13
N LEU A 126 -18.60 -26.82 3.96
CA LEU A 126 -17.39 -27.50 4.42
C LEU A 126 -17.31 -27.45 5.95
N ASP A 127 -17.01 -28.57 6.57
CA ASP A 127 -16.60 -28.54 7.97
C ASP A 127 -15.14 -28.04 8.09
N TYR A 128 -14.71 -27.76 9.33
CA TYR A 128 -13.40 -27.18 9.62
C TYR A 128 -12.24 -28.05 9.06
N ASP A 129 -12.31 -29.37 9.25
CA ASP A 129 -11.24 -30.27 8.83
C ASP A 129 -11.16 -30.37 7.30
N GLU A 130 -12.30 -30.39 6.62
CA GLU A 130 -12.35 -30.44 5.15
C GLU A 130 -11.95 -29.11 4.51
N TYR A 131 -12.31 -27.99 5.11
CA TYR A 131 -11.88 -26.66 4.67
C TYR A 131 -10.35 -26.58 4.67
N TYR A 132 -9.70 -26.86 5.79
CA TYR A 132 -8.23 -26.77 5.88
C TYR A 132 -7.54 -27.82 5.02
N ARG A 133 -8.11 -29.00 4.89
CA ARG A 133 -7.56 -30.03 3.97
C ARG A 133 -7.52 -29.53 2.51
N LEU A 134 -8.60 -28.90 2.05
CA LEU A 134 -8.69 -28.36 0.68
C LEU A 134 -7.79 -27.13 0.53
N TYR A 135 -7.79 -26.25 1.50
CA TYR A 135 -6.96 -25.05 1.50
C TYR A 135 -5.46 -25.40 1.43
N ASP A 136 -5.00 -26.30 2.30
CA ASP A 136 -3.61 -26.75 2.31
C ASP A 136 -3.23 -27.47 1.00
N ALA A 137 -4.13 -28.29 0.46
CA ALA A 137 -3.90 -28.98 -0.82
C ALA A 137 -3.85 -27.97 -1.98
N TYR A 138 -4.70 -26.94 -1.97
CA TYR A 138 -4.69 -25.85 -2.96
C TYR A 138 -3.37 -25.07 -2.91
N CYS A 139 -2.99 -24.61 -1.73
CA CYS A 139 -1.74 -23.88 -1.53
C CYS A 139 -0.51 -24.70 -1.92
N ALA A 140 -0.46 -25.98 -1.53
CA ALA A 140 0.66 -26.86 -1.89
C ALA A 140 0.77 -27.05 -3.41
N ALA A 141 -0.35 -27.27 -4.10
CA ALA A 141 -0.35 -27.45 -5.54
C ALA A 141 -0.02 -26.14 -6.31
N LEU A 142 -0.53 -25.01 -5.85
CA LEU A 142 -0.20 -23.70 -6.42
C LEU A 142 1.30 -23.39 -6.23
N ASN A 143 1.85 -23.66 -5.05
CA ASN A 143 3.24 -23.38 -4.73
C ASN A 143 4.24 -24.16 -5.58
N GLU A 144 3.86 -25.33 -6.13
CA GLU A 144 4.73 -26.06 -7.07
C GLU A 144 4.98 -25.25 -8.34
N GLU A 145 3.96 -24.57 -8.88
CA GLU A 145 4.06 -23.75 -10.09
C GLU A 145 4.56 -22.34 -9.78
N ALA A 146 3.94 -21.66 -8.82
CA ALA A 146 4.31 -20.31 -8.38
C ALA A 146 5.76 -20.22 -7.88
N GLY A 147 6.23 -21.27 -7.21
CA GLY A 147 7.60 -21.32 -6.71
C GLY A 147 8.66 -21.32 -7.81
N GLN A 148 8.37 -21.90 -8.99
CA GLN A 148 9.32 -21.82 -10.13
C GLN A 148 9.41 -20.39 -10.66
N ILE A 149 8.28 -19.71 -10.83
CA ILE A 149 8.23 -18.29 -11.23
C ILE A 149 9.01 -17.44 -10.23
N PHE A 150 8.79 -17.67 -8.94
CA PHE A 150 9.49 -16.95 -7.87
C PHE A 150 11.02 -17.14 -7.92
N LEU A 151 11.51 -18.35 -8.11
CA LEU A 151 12.96 -18.61 -8.23
C LEU A 151 13.56 -17.97 -9.48
N GLU A 152 12.85 -17.95 -10.61
CA GLU A 152 13.28 -17.26 -11.81
C GLU A 152 13.35 -15.76 -11.59
N GLN A 153 12.34 -15.19 -10.91
CA GLN A 153 12.31 -13.76 -10.56
C GLN A 153 13.46 -13.38 -9.61
N LEU A 154 13.77 -14.21 -8.60
CA LEU A 154 14.94 -14.01 -7.74
C LEU A 154 16.24 -13.94 -8.54
N GLY A 155 16.42 -14.85 -9.50
CA GLY A 155 17.61 -14.88 -10.37
C GLY A 155 17.73 -13.63 -11.27
N ILE A 156 16.60 -13.07 -11.71
CA ILE A 156 16.59 -11.81 -12.50
C ILE A 156 16.90 -10.61 -11.59
N ARG A 157 16.27 -10.53 -10.43
CA ARG A 157 16.50 -9.48 -9.43
C ARG A 157 17.97 -9.41 -8.99
N GLU A 158 18.61 -10.55 -8.77
CA GLU A 158 20.04 -10.60 -8.51
C GLU A 158 20.86 -10.01 -9.66
N GLN A 159 20.53 -10.35 -10.92
CA GLN A 159 21.23 -9.81 -12.09
C GLN A 159 21.04 -8.30 -12.23
N ILE A 160 19.85 -7.78 -11.94
CA ILE A 160 19.56 -6.33 -11.91
C ILE A 160 20.48 -5.67 -10.88
N ALA A 161 20.47 -6.12 -9.63
CA ALA A 161 21.27 -5.55 -8.56
C ALA A 161 22.77 -5.53 -8.91
N VAL A 162 23.31 -6.67 -9.39
CA VAL A 162 24.74 -6.77 -9.77
C VAL A 162 25.09 -5.81 -10.92
N ARG A 163 24.24 -5.64 -11.91
CA ARG A 163 24.48 -4.71 -13.02
C ARG A 163 24.46 -3.26 -12.60
N LEU A 164 23.60 -2.93 -11.65
CA LEU A 164 23.53 -1.59 -11.04
C LEU A 164 24.60 -1.35 -9.97
N GLY A 165 25.46 -2.35 -9.69
CA GLY A 165 26.59 -2.20 -8.78
C GLY A 165 26.30 -2.50 -7.32
N TYR A 166 25.12 -3.03 -7.00
CA TYR A 166 24.74 -3.41 -5.65
C TYR A 166 25.22 -4.81 -5.28
N SER A 167 25.38 -5.05 -3.97
CA SER A 167 25.82 -6.35 -3.46
C SER A 167 24.75 -7.43 -3.54
N ASN A 168 23.48 -7.03 -3.45
CA ASN A 168 22.27 -7.87 -3.55
C ASN A 168 21.05 -6.98 -3.84
N TYR A 169 19.92 -7.60 -4.14
CA TYR A 169 18.69 -6.87 -4.50
C TYR A 169 18.07 -6.10 -3.34
N SER A 170 18.27 -6.52 -2.09
CA SER A 170 17.82 -5.77 -0.90
C SER A 170 18.49 -4.40 -0.82
N ASP A 171 19.83 -4.36 -1.04
CA ASP A 171 20.59 -3.10 -1.02
C ASP A 171 20.10 -2.14 -2.12
N TYR A 172 19.81 -2.68 -3.33
CA TYR A 172 19.19 -1.90 -4.41
C TYR A 172 17.81 -1.36 -4.03
N CYS A 173 16.89 -2.20 -3.47
CA CYS A 173 15.57 -1.76 -3.08
C CYS A 173 15.60 -0.66 -2.02
N TYR A 174 16.48 -0.78 -1.01
CA TYR A 174 16.59 0.23 0.03
C TYR A 174 17.03 1.58 -0.53
N ASP A 175 17.97 1.57 -1.47
CA ASP A 175 18.44 2.78 -2.14
C ASP A 175 17.37 3.36 -3.07
N SER A 176 16.70 2.52 -3.88
CA SER A 176 15.66 2.95 -4.81
C SER A 176 14.42 3.54 -4.11
N TYR A 177 14.17 3.18 -2.86
CA TYR A 177 13.12 3.80 -2.02
C TYR A 177 13.60 5.07 -1.30
N GLY A 178 14.82 5.53 -1.55
CA GLY A 178 15.37 6.73 -0.93
C GLY A 178 15.59 6.60 0.59
N ARG A 179 15.86 5.38 1.07
CA ARG A 179 16.08 5.11 2.49
C ARG A 179 17.45 5.58 2.92
N ASP A 180 17.52 6.37 3.99
CA ASP A 180 18.77 6.85 4.61
C ASP A 180 19.32 5.88 5.67
N TYR A 181 18.77 4.68 5.75
CA TYR A 181 19.15 3.59 6.65
C TYR A 181 19.34 2.28 5.88
N THR A 182 20.09 1.36 6.46
CA THR A 182 20.54 0.12 5.83
C THR A 182 19.72 -1.11 6.27
N PRO A 183 19.70 -2.21 5.48
CA PRO A 183 19.14 -3.49 5.90
C PRO A 183 19.71 -4.01 7.23
N GLU A 184 21.00 -3.77 7.51
CA GLU A 184 21.64 -4.19 8.79
C GLU A 184 21.09 -3.43 9.99
N GLU A 185 20.80 -2.14 9.84
CA GLU A 185 20.19 -1.33 10.91
C GLU A 185 18.76 -1.81 11.20
N VAL A 186 17.99 -2.16 10.17
CA VAL A 186 16.63 -2.70 10.31
C VAL A 186 16.62 -4.07 10.98
N ARG A 187 17.64 -4.92 10.82
CA ARG A 187 17.77 -6.18 11.58
C ARG A 187 17.81 -5.97 13.08
N THR A 188 18.29 -4.83 13.55
CA THR A 188 18.22 -4.47 14.97
C THR A 188 16.77 -4.24 15.42
N LEU A 189 15.94 -3.62 14.56
CA LEU A 189 14.50 -3.47 14.78
C LEU A 189 13.80 -4.85 14.78
N HIS A 190 14.09 -5.72 13.80
CA HIS A 190 13.54 -7.09 13.76
C HIS A 190 13.79 -7.84 15.07
N ALA A 191 15.03 -7.81 15.56
CA ALA A 191 15.37 -8.47 16.83
C ALA A 191 14.60 -7.89 18.02
N ALA A 192 14.40 -6.58 18.05
CA ALA A 192 13.63 -5.91 19.11
C ALA A 192 12.14 -6.26 19.04
N VAL A 193 11.55 -6.26 17.86
CA VAL A 193 10.14 -6.61 17.62
C VAL A 193 9.88 -8.07 18.02
N LYS A 194 10.71 -9.01 17.57
CA LYS A 194 10.63 -10.43 17.98
C LYS A 194 10.72 -10.61 19.49
N LYS A 195 11.58 -9.85 20.13
CA LYS A 195 11.85 -10.00 21.57
C LYS A 195 10.78 -9.37 22.45
N TYR A 196 10.27 -8.21 22.06
CA TYR A 196 9.44 -7.39 22.94
C TYR A 196 7.98 -7.32 22.50
N ILE A 197 7.70 -7.29 21.19
CA ILE A 197 6.34 -7.13 20.66
C ILE A 197 5.66 -8.50 20.49
N ALA A 198 6.31 -9.46 19.84
CA ALA A 198 5.69 -10.76 19.56
C ALA A 198 5.12 -11.47 20.80
N PRO A 199 5.83 -11.55 21.98
CA PRO A 199 5.25 -12.18 23.15
C PRO A 199 4.03 -11.43 23.72
N VAL A 200 4.00 -10.10 23.59
CA VAL A 200 2.87 -9.27 24.04
C VAL A 200 1.69 -9.47 23.13
N TYR A 201 1.90 -9.42 21.80
CA TYR A 201 0.88 -9.67 20.81
C TYR A 201 0.20 -11.04 21.04
N ILE A 202 0.98 -12.11 21.10
CA ILE A 202 0.47 -13.47 21.34
C ILE A 202 -0.33 -13.52 22.65
N TYR A 203 0.21 -12.93 23.73
CA TYR A 203 -0.45 -12.95 25.03
C TYR A 203 -1.81 -12.23 25.01
N VAL A 204 -1.90 -11.08 24.36
CA VAL A 204 -3.14 -10.28 24.26
C VAL A 204 -4.11 -10.93 23.31
N ASN A 205 -3.65 -11.30 22.10
CA ASN A 205 -4.48 -11.89 21.05
C ASN A 205 -5.16 -13.20 21.51
N ASP A 206 -4.44 -14.08 22.20
CA ASP A 206 -4.99 -15.35 22.75
C ASP A 206 -6.12 -15.12 23.79
N ARG A 207 -6.23 -13.91 24.33
CA ARG A 207 -7.17 -13.55 25.40
C ARG A 207 -8.20 -12.52 24.97
N ASN A 208 -8.02 -11.97 23.79
CA ASN A 208 -8.95 -10.99 23.23
C ASN A 208 -10.20 -11.72 22.74
N ASP A 209 -11.38 -11.22 23.13
CA ASP A 209 -12.68 -11.68 22.62
C ASP A 209 -13.48 -10.45 22.21
N THR A 210 -13.40 -10.12 20.93
CA THR A 210 -14.11 -9.00 20.30
C THR A 210 -15.35 -9.44 19.53
N SER A 211 -15.82 -10.67 19.74
CA SER A 211 -16.97 -11.22 19.01
C SER A 211 -18.22 -10.33 19.12
N ALA A 212 -18.48 -9.74 20.30
CA ALA A 212 -19.60 -8.84 20.51
C ALA A 212 -19.46 -7.50 19.76
N LEU A 213 -18.25 -7.01 19.56
CA LEU A 213 -17.96 -5.85 18.72
C LEU A 213 -18.14 -6.20 17.24
N ALA A 214 -17.63 -7.34 16.80
CA ALA A 214 -17.78 -7.83 15.42
C ALA A 214 -19.25 -8.04 15.01
N ASP A 215 -20.10 -8.47 15.95
CA ASP A 215 -21.55 -8.64 15.72
C ASP A 215 -22.33 -7.31 15.72
N THR A 216 -21.68 -6.18 16.00
CA THR A 216 -22.34 -4.86 16.12
C THR A 216 -22.25 -4.10 14.80
N THR A 217 -23.38 -3.52 14.38
CA THR A 217 -23.44 -2.68 13.18
C THR A 217 -23.38 -1.21 13.55
N PHE A 218 -22.56 -0.45 12.82
CA PHE A 218 -22.36 0.98 12.97
C PHE A 218 -22.96 1.76 11.80
N ASP A 219 -23.59 2.90 12.12
CA ASP A 219 -24.24 3.77 11.14
C ASP A 219 -23.27 4.87 10.67
N GLU A 220 -23.04 4.94 9.37
CA GLU A 220 -22.12 5.89 8.72
C GLU A 220 -22.43 7.34 9.12
N GLN A 221 -23.69 7.78 8.96
CA GLN A 221 -24.06 9.16 9.23
C GLN A 221 -23.90 9.53 10.70
N SER A 222 -24.20 8.58 11.60
CA SER A 222 -23.96 8.74 13.04
C SER A 222 -22.46 8.90 13.32
N PHE A 223 -21.62 8.09 12.69
CA PHE A 223 -20.18 8.20 12.81
C PHE A 223 -19.64 9.55 12.30
N LEU A 224 -20.04 9.97 11.10
CA LEU A 224 -19.58 11.25 10.52
C LEU A 224 -19.96 12.46 11.40
N ASN A 225 -21.14 12.44 12.04
CA ASN A 225 -21.55 13.47 12.99
C ASN A 225 -20.66 13.49 14.25
N LYS A 226 -20.30 12.31 14.75
CA LYS A 226 -19.39 12.17 15.89
C LYS A 226 -17.96 12.56 15.53
N LEU A 227 -17.48 12.14 14.35
CA LEU A 227 -16.17 12.52 13.81
C LEU A 227 -16.02 14.03 13.72
N LYS A 228 -17.01 14.74 13.17
CA LYS A 228 -17.05 16.19 13.11
C LYS A 228 -16.92 16.83 14.49
N THR A 229 -17.57 16.27 15.49
CA THR A 229 -17.51 16.77 16.86
C THR A 229 -16.14 16.51 17.49
N ALA A 230 -15.62 15.30 17.31
CA ALA A 230 -14.33 14.88 17.81
C ALA A 230 -13.19 15.68 17.19
N ALA A 231 -13.21 15.92 15.87
CA ALA A 231 -12.24 16.73 15.17
C ALA A 231 -12.18 18.18 15.71
N GLY A 232 -13.36 18.79 15.93
CA GLY A 232 -13.46 20.13 16.52
C GLY A 232 -12.93 20.22 17.95
N ASP A 233 -13.03 19.16 18.74
CA ASP A 233 -12.46 19.08 20.10
C ASP A 233 -10.94 18.78 20.06
N PHE A 234 -10.50 18.01 19.05
CA PHE A 234 -9.12 17.55 18.95
C PHE A 234 -8.15 18.69 18.61
N SER A 235 -8.30 19.31 17.44
CA SER A 235 -7.48 20.46 17.02
C SER A 235 -8.03 21.12 15.75
N PRO A 236 -7.71 22.43 15.53
CA PRO A 236 -8.01 23.08 14.25
C PRO A 236 -7.38 22.39 13.04
N MET A 237 -6.22 21.77 13.20
CA MET A 237 -5.53 21.03 12.12
C MET A 237 -6.29 19.81 11.65
N LEU A 238 -7.17 19.24 12.46
CA LEU A 238 -8.04 18.14 12.06
C LEU A 238 -9.45 18.64 11.73
N ASP A 239 -9.95 19.65 12.43
CA ASP A 239 -11.29 20.18 12.21
C ASP A 239 -11.45 20.79 10.82
N GLU A 240 -10.45 21.57 10.36
CA GLU A 240 -10.51 22.24 9.05
C GLU A 240 -10.61 21.24 7.89
N PRO A 241 -9.75 20.20 7.77
CA PRO A 241 -9.88 19.16 6.74
C PRO A 241 -11.19 18.38 6.82
N VAL A 242 -11.64 18.01 8.03
CA VAL A 242 -12.93 17.31 8.19
C VAL A 242 -14.10 18.19 7.73
N GLN A 243 -14.13 19.45 8.10
CA GLN A 243 -15.13 20.40 7.64
C GLN A 243 -15.06 20.62 6.12
N TYR A 244 -13.85 20.64 5.55
CA TYR A 244 -13.65 20.79 4.11
C TYR A 244 -14.15 19.57 3.35
N MET A 245 -13.79 18.37 3.78
CA MET A 245 -14.25 17.10 3.24
C MET A 245 -15.78 17.01 3.21
N LEU A 246 -16.41 17.25 4.38
CA LEU A 246 -17.85 17.14 4.54
C LEU A 246 -18.67 18.21 3.78
N ARG A 247 -18.13 19.43 3.62
CA ARG A 247 -18.83 20.52 2.92
C ARG A 247 -18.77 20.40 1.40
N ASN A 248 -17.75 19.77 0.89
CA ASN A 248 -17.52 19.67 -0.55
C ASN A 248 -17.78 18.24 -1.08
N ASP A 249 -18.31 17.35 -0.25
CA ASP A 249 -18.57 15.95 -0.59
C ASP A 249 -17.32 15.25 -1.19
N LEU A 250 -16.14 15.49 -0.58
CA LEU A 250 -14.86 14.96 -1.04
C LEU A 250 -14.59 13.54 -0.50
N TYR A 251 -15.61 12.73 -0.46
CA TYR A 251 -15.55 11.34 -0.06
C TYR A 251 -16.70 10.53 -0.68
N ASP A 252 -16.48 9.22 -0.80
CA ASP A 252 -17.55 8.26 -1.10
C ASP A 252 -17.35 7.00 -0.25
N PHE A 253 -18.27 6.77 0.66
CA PHE A 253 -18.32 5.58 1.53
C PHE A 253 -19.48 4.66 1.17
N SER A 254 -20.22 4.95 0.11
CA SER A 254 -21.36 4.12 -0.29
C SER A 254 -20.94 2.68 -0.56
N TYR A 255 -21.71 1.71 -0.08
CA TYR A 255 -21.51 0.31 -0.42
C TYR A 255 -22.01 0.03 -1.85
N GLY A 256 -21.22 -0.72 -2.61
CA GLY A 256 -21.60 -1.13 -3.96
C GLY A 256 -20.93 -2.46 -4.36
N ALA A 257 -21.74 -3.44 -4.78
CA ALA A 257 -21.25 -4.77 -5.15
C ALA A 257 -20.21 -4.78 -6.31
N ASN A 258 -20.13 -3.70 -7.08
CA ASN A 258 -19.16 -3.54 -8.17
C ASN A 258 -18.07 -2.54 -7.86
N LYS A 259 -18.09 -1.93 -6.67
CA LYS A 259 -17.00 -1.05 -6.24
C LYS A 259 -15.75 -1.88 -5.95
N MET A 260 -14.60 -1.26 -6.10
CA MET A 260 -13.33 -1.84 -5.68
C MET A 260 -13.36 -2.13 -4.17
N ASP A 261 -12.94 -3.33 -3.81
CA ASP A 261 -12.84 -3.74 -2.41
C ASP A 261 -11.49 -3.26 -1.81
N ASN A 262 -11.36 -1.95 -1.73
CA ASN A 262 -10.21 -1.27 -1.18
C ASN A 262 -10.63 0.11 -0.64
N SER A 263 -9.82 0.69 0.24
CA SER A 263 -9.96 2.08 0.69
C SER A 263 -8.68 2.83 0.38
N PHE A 264 -8.81 4.07 -0.04
CA PHE A 264 -7.67 4.92 -0.34
C PHE A 264 -8.06 6.40 -0.33
N THR A 265 -7.05 7.24 -0.16
CA THR A 265 -7.16 8.68 -0.37
C THR A 265 -6.25 9.08 -1.52
N THR A 266 -6.79 9.80 -2.49
CA THR A 266 -6.03 10.35 -3.63
C THR A 266 -6.07 11.85 -3.64
N TYR A 267 -5.10 12.48 -4.32
CA TYR A 267 -5.05 13.92 -4.53
C TYR A 267 -5.35 14.27 -5.99
N ILE A 268 -6.21 15.24 -6.20
CA ILE A 268 -6.59 15.70 -7.54
C ILE A 268 -5.95 17.07 -7.77
N SER A 269 -4.83 17.07 -8.46
CA SER A 269 -3.92 18.22 -8.59
C SER A 269 -4.57 19.47 -9.20
N ASP A 270 -5.40 19.33 -10.25
CA ASP A 270 -6.12 20.44 -10.87
C ASP A 270 -7.08 21.17 -9.93
N TYR A 271 -7.60 20.47 -8.94
CA TYR A 271 -8.54 21.01 -7.96
C TYR A 271 -7.87 21.33 -6.62
N SER A 272 -6.60 20.98 -6.47
CA SER A 272 -5.87 21.06 -5.19
C SER A 272 -6.69 20.47 -4.05
N ALA A 273 -7.27 19.29 -4.28
CA ALA A 273 -8.21 18.66 -3.37
C ALA A 273 -7.93 17.17 -3.20
N PRO A 274 -7.85 16.68 -1.96
CA PRO A 274 -7.89 15.25 -1.67
C PRO A 274 -9.31 14.70 -1.85
N PHE A 275 -9.41 13.42 -2.18
CA PHE A 275 -10.66 12.67 -2.22
C PHE A 275 -10.48 11.32 -1.53
N MET A 276 -11.39 10.97 -0.64
CA MET A 276 -11.39 9.72 0.12
C MET A 276 -12.40 8.73 -0.47
N PHE A 277 -11.93 7.54 -0.81
CA PHE A 277 -12.74 6.44 -1.29
C PHE A 277 -12.71 5.28 -0.29
N SER A 278 -13.87 4.73 0.05
CA SER A 278 -14.02 3.55 0.89
C SER A 278 -15.37 2.88 0.65
N GLN A 279 -15.59 1.74 1.29
CA GLN A 279 -16.91 1.12 1.37
C GLN A 279 -17.31 1.02 2.85
N TRP A 280 -18.50 1.55 3.18
CA TRP A 280 -19.07 1.39 4.51
C TRP A 280 -19.98 0.17 4.54
N THR A 281 -19.58 -0.86 5.25
CA THR A 281 -20.33 -2.11 5.41
C THR A 281 -21.16 -2.11 6.69
N GLY A 282 -20.84 -1.24 7.63
CA GLY A 282 -21.38 -1.17 8.98
C GLY A 282 -20.55 -1.92 10.00
N GLU A 283 -19.43 -2.48 9.62
CA GLU A 283 -18.52 -3.17 10.53
C GLU A 283 -17.72 -2.20 11.42
N SER A 284 -17.16 -2.71 12.50
CA SER A 284 -16.35 -1.91 13.42
C SER A 284 -15.06 -1.36 12.77
N SER A 285 -14.50 -2.11 11.83
CA SER A 285 -13.32 -1.75 11.06
C SER A 285 -13.52 -0.55 10.14
N ASP A 286 -14.75 -0.27 9.66
CA ASP A 286 -15.03 0.89 8.82
C ASP A 286 -14.62 2.20 9.50
N ILE A 287 -14.83 2.28 10.83
CA ILE A 287 -14.45 3.46 11.62
C ILE A 287 -12.94 3.69 11.60
N THR A 288 -12.16 2.64 11.84
CA THR A 288 -10.69 2.74 11.83
C THR A 288 -10.15 2.97 10.43
N THR A 289 -10.74 2.37 9.42
CA THR A 289 -10.41 2.61 8.00
C THR A 289 -10.63 4.08 7.62
N VAL A 290 -11.79 4.65 7.95
CA VAL A 290 -12.04 6.08 7.66
C VAL A 290 -11.11 6.99 8.46
N LEU A 291 -10.75 6.64 9.69
CA LEU A 291 -9.77 7.40 10.46
C LEU A 291 -8.36 7.31 9.86
N HIS A 292 -7.98 6.15 9.32
CA HIS A 292 -6.73 5.95 8.60
C HIS A 292 -6.68 6.83 7.36
N GLU A 293 -7.67 6.71 6.49
CA GLU A 293 -7.77 7.50 5.25
C GLU A 293 -7.84 9.01 5.53
N LEU A 294 -8.46 9.40 6.65
CA LEU A 294 -8.50 10.80 7.09
C LEU A 294 -7.11 11.33 7.46
N GLY A 295 -6.19 10.47 7.89
CA GLY A 295 -4.79 10.84 8.09
C GLY A 295 -4.16 11.31 6.79
N HIS A 296 -4.26 10.52 5.73
CA HIS A 296 -3.81 10.90 4.38
C HIS A 296 -4.53 12.14 3.86
N PHE A 297 -5.86 12.20 4.02
CA PHE A 297 -6.65 13.37 3.60
C PHE A 297 -6.17 14.66 4.29
N THR A 298 -5.88 14.58 5.59
CA THR A 298 -5.39 15.71 6.38
C THR A 298 -4.00 16.16 5.92
N ASN A 299 -3.11 15.20 5.64
CA ASN A 299 -1.80 15.47 5.07
C ASN A 299 -1.91 16.19 3.72
N TYR A 300 -2.65 15.65 2.77
CA TYR A 300 -2.87 16.29 1.47
C TYR A 300 -3.52 17.66 1.58
N TYR A 301 -4.47 17.84 2.49
CA TYR A 301 -5.13 19.13 2.70
C TYR A 301 -4.15 20.23 3.14
N HIS A 302 -3.25 19.92 4.08
CA HIS A 302 -2.28 20.87 4.60
C HIS A 302 -1.07 21.09 3.70
N ASN A 303 -0.70 20.09 2.92
CA ASN A 303 0.46 20.10 2.03
C ASN A 303 0.10 20.32 0.55
N ALA A 304 -1.10 20.80 0.26
CA ALA A 304 -1.59 21.06 -1.09
C ALA A 304 -0.65 21.95 -1.94
N ALA A 305 0.17 22.79 -1.33
CA ALA A 305 1.16 23.62 -2.01
C ALA A 305 2.41 22.85 -2.45
N VAL A 306 2.69 21.71 -1.82
CA VAL A 306 3.82 20.82 -2.14
C VAL A 306 3.38 19.75 -3.12
N GLY A 307 2.06 19.54 -3.24
CA GLY A 307 1.45 18.63 -4.19
C GLY A 307 1.98 17.20 -4.06
N TYR A 308 2.26 16.62 -5.19
CA TYR A 308 2.74 15.27 -5.43
C TYR A 308 3.98 14.85 -4.60
N ALA A 309 4.92 15.77 -4.34
CA ALA A 309 6.15 15.48 -3.60
C ALA A 309 5.96 15.07 -2.12
N ALA A 310 4.75 15.20 -1.57
CA ALA A 310 4.48 14.80 -0.19
C ALA A 310 4.33 13.28 0.00
N THR A 311 4.27 12.51 -1.09
CA THR A 311 4.05 11.05 -1.09
C THR A 311 5.24 10.23 -1.54
N ASP A 312 6.35 10.86 -1.93
CA ASP A 312 7.48 10.17 -2.54
C ASP A 312 8.25 9.25 -1.56
N ASN A 313 8.07 9.44 -0.26
CA ASN A 313 8.68 8.56 0.72
C ASN A 313 7.64 7.60 1.32
N LEU A 314 7.61 6.37 0.83
CA LEU A 314 6.67 5.32 1.26
C LEU A 314 6.78 5.02 2.76
N ASP A 315 7.97 5.11 3.35
CA ASP A 315 8.18 4.85 4.78
C ASP A 315 7.52 5.91 5.66
N LEU A 316 7.29 7.12 5.14
CA LEU A 316 6.63 8.22 5.84
C LEU A 316 5.13 8.29 5.55
N ALA A 317 4.68 7.73 4.43
CA ALA A 317 3.30 7.86 3.97
C ALA A 317 2.26 7.38 4.99
N GLU A 318 2.58 6.33 5.74
CA GLU A 318 1.68 5.72 6.72
C GLU A 318 1.80 6.30 8.14
N ILE A 319 2.71 7.24 8.38
CA ILE A 319 2.84 7.85 9.72
C ILE A 319 1.57 8.63 10.08
N ASP A 320 1.07 9.43 9.15
CA ASP A 320 -0.09 10.29 9.40
C ASP A 320 -1.37 9.48 9.61
N SER A 321 -1.58 8.44 8.80
CA SER A 321 -2.72 7.55 8.85
C SER A 321 -2.76 6.73 10.13
N GLN A 322 -1.69 6.01 10.43
CA GLN A 322 -1.57 5.17 11.62
C GLN A 322 -1.58 6.00 12.91
N ALA A 323 -0.88 7.14 12.92
CA ALA A 323 -0.87 8.02 14.07
C ALA A 323 -2.26 8.60 14.36
N LEU A 324 -3.03 8.98 13.33
CA LEU A 324 -4.37 9.53 13.53
C LEU A 324 -5.31 8.48 14.15
N VAL A 325 -5.30 7.24 13.68
CA VAL A 325 -6.10 6.16 14.30
C VAL A 325 -5.79 6.06 15.79
N LEU A 326 -4.50 5.98 16.17
CA LEU A 326 -4.08 5.87 17.55
C LEU A 326 -4.47 7.09 18.39
N LEU A 327 -4.33 8.31 17.86
CA LEU A 327 -4.70 9.55 18.54
C LEU A 327 -6.21 9.66 18.76
N MET A 328 -7.02 9.18 17.80
CA MET A 328 -8.47 9.20 17.88
C MET A 328 -9.06 8.15 18.82
N THR A 329 -8.27 7.21 19.35
CA THR A 329 -8.73 6.25 20.39
C THR A 329 -9.28 6.94 21.63
N ARG A 330 -8.91 8.20 21.90
CA ARG A 330 -9.47 9.01 23.00
C ARG A 330 -10.96 9.33 22.82
N TYR A 331 -11.52 9.17 21.62
CA TYR A 331 -12.93 9.39 21.28
C TYR A 331 -13.70 8.11 21.01
N PHE A 332 -13.10 6.97 21.25
CA PHE A 332 -13.72 5.67 20.98
C PHE A 332 -14.97 5.42 21.85
N ASP A 333 -15.06 6.05 23.03
CA ASP A 333 -16.30 6.08 23.81
C ASP A 333 -17.49 6.68 23.02
N GLN A 334 -17.23 7.69 22.18
CA GLN A 334 -18.24 8.29 21.31
C GLN A 334 -18.49 7.44 20.06
N PHE A 335 -17.47 6.86 19.46
CA PHE A 335 -17.59 6.09 18.22
C PHE A 335 -18.19 4.72 18.48
N TYR A 336 -17.66 3.98 19.41
CA TYR A 336 -18.00 2.57 19.70
C TYR A 336 -18.91 2.38 20.92
N GLY A 337 -19.11 3.41 21.75
CA GLY A 337 -19.96 3.34 22.93
C GLY A 337 -19.45 2.32 23.94
N VAL A 338 -20.26 1.31 24.25
CA VAL A 338 -19.91 0.28 25.25
C VAL A 338 -18.77 -0.64 24.83
N TYR A 339 -18.43 -0.66 23.55
CA TYR A 339 -17.33 -1.46 22.96
C TYR A 339 -16.01 -0.71 22.88
N GLU A 340 -15.90 0.47 23.52
CA GLU A 340 -14.71 1.31 23.50
C GLU A 340 -13.41 0.53 23.79
N GLN A 341 -13.43 -0.33 24.81
CA GLN A 341 -12.23 -1.05 25.24
C GLN A 341 -11.85 -2.17 24.27
N ASP A 342 -12.84 -2.84 23.70
CA ASP A 342 -12.62 -3.88 22.69
C ASP A 342 -12.00 -3.25 21.44
N ALA A 343 -12.58 -2.15 20.92
CA ALA A 343 -12.05 -1.42 19.78
C ALA A 343 -10.64 -0.86 20.02
N LYS A 344 -10.32 -0.38 21.24
CA LYS A 344 -8.96 0.04 21.59
C LYS A 344 -7.99 -1.11 21.61
N THR A 345 -8.42 -2.29 22.05
CA THR A 345 -7.57 -3.47 22.05
C THR A 345 -7.29 -3.93 20.63
N ASP A 346 -8.30 -3.93 19.76
CA ASP A 346 -8.15 -4.29 18.35
C ASP A 346 -7.15 -3.36 17.65
N VAL A 347 -7.29 -2.04 17.78
CA VAL A 347 -6.33 -1.07 17.19
C VAL A 347 -4.89 -1.30 17.69
N LEU A 348 -4.72 -1.65 18.97
CA LEU A 348 -3.37 -1.95 19.48
C LEU A 348 -2.84 -3.30 18.99
N LEU A 349 -3.70 -4.28 18.81
CA LEU A 349 -3.34 -5.57 18.20
C LEU A 349 -2.97 -5.38 16.74
N ASP A 350 -3.74 -4.59 15.98
CA ASP A 350 -3.44 -4.27 14.58
C ASP A 350 -2.10 -3.55 14.44
N ALA A 351 -1.83 -2.55 15.27
CA ALA A 351 -0.54 -1.85 15.26
C ALA A 351 0.64 -2.79 15.59
N MET A 352 0.46 -3.72 16.55
CA MET A 352 1.48 -4.73 16.84
C MET A 352 1.62 -5.76 15.71
N TYR A 353 0.51 -6.14 15.07
CA TYR A 353 0.52 -7.06 13.93
C TYR A 353 1.26 -6.46 12.74
N LEU A 354 1.01 -5.19 12.39
CA LEU A 354 1.72 -4.48 11.31
C LEU A 354 3.23 -4.44 11.57
N LEU A 355 3.65 -4.18 12.81
CA LEU A 355 5.07 -4.25 13.17
C LEU A 355 5.66 -5.65 13.01
N LEU A 356 4.89 -6.68 13.35
CA LEU A 356 5.34 -8.07 13.26
C LEU A 356 5.40 -8.53 11.80
N SER A 357 4.34 -8.32 11.02
CA SER A 357 4.26 -8.75 9.63
C SER A 357 5.30 -8.04 8.76
N GLY A 358 5.40 -6.70 8.87
CA GLY A 358 6.40 -5.94 8.12
C GLY A 358 7.84 -6.35 8.45
N CYS A 359 8.15 -6.58 9.74
CA CYS A 359 9.46 -7.12 10.11
C CYS A 359 9.70 -8.56 9.61
N MET A 360 8.68 -9.39 9.55
CA MET A 360 8.80 -10.76 9.04
C MET A 360 9.01 -10.77 7.51
N GLU A 361 8.28 -9.93 6.80
CA GLU A 361 8.37 -9.81 5.35
C GLU A 361 9.74 -9.26 4.92
N ASP A 362 10.20 -8.18 5.56
CA ASP A 362 11.51 -7.61 5.26
C ASP A 362 12.66 -8.59 5.64
N GLU A 363 12.58 -9.27 6.78
CA GLU A 363 13.56 -10.28 7.16
C GLU A 363 13.60 -11.43 6.15
N PHE A 364 12.43 -11.89 5.69
CA PHE A 364 12.34 -12.91 4.65
C PHE A 364 12.96 -12.45 3.34
N GLN A 365 12.66 -11.23 2.89
CA GLN A 365 13.25 -10.65 1.70
C GLN A 365 14.78 -10.52 1.81
N GLN A 366 15.28 -10.02 2.92
CA GLN A 366 16.72 -9.93 3.15
C GLN A 366 17.40 -11.31 3.13
N GLU A 367 16.75 -12.34 3.68
CA GLU A 367 17.29 -13.71 3.70
C GLU A 367 17.37 -14.30 2.28
N ILE A 368 16.30 -14.18 1.48
CA ILE A 368 16.27 -14.75 0.12
C ILE A 368 17.23 -14.02 -0.82
N TYR A 369 17.35 -12.69 -0.74
CA TYR A 369 18.25 -11.93 -1.61
C TYR A 369 19.74 -12.08 -1.23
N GLN A 370 20.04 -12.52 -0.03
CA GLN A 370 21.40 -12.91 0.37
C GLN A 370 21.76 -14.34 0.01
N ASN A 371 20.79 -15.16 -0.35
CA ASN A 371 20.95 -16.58 -0.66
C ASN A 371 20.33 -16.93 -2.02
N PRO A 372 20.89 -16.41 -3.15
CA PRO A 372 20.27 -16.56 -4.47
C PRO A 372 20.22 -18.02 -4.97
N ASP A 373 20.98 -18.93 -4.36
CA ASP A 373 20.99 -20.35 -4.67
C ASP A 373 19.90 -21.15 -3.92
N MET A 374 18.92 -20.48 -3.28
CA MET A 374 17.84 -21.14 -2.57
C MET A 374 17.01 -22.04 -3.51
N THR A 375 16.46 -23.08 -2.94
CA THR A 375 15.52 -23.99 -3.60
C THR A 375 14.17 -23.94 -2.91
N LEU A 376 13.15 -24.52 -3.53
CA LEU A 376 11.79 -24.56 -2.96
C LEU A 376 11.69 -25.52 -1.74
N ASP A 377 12.65 -26.39 -1.54
CA ASP A 377 12.77 -27.27 -0.39
C ASP A 377 13.62 -26.58 0.71
#